data_bf8d0a84592f7de6fdf7223636f2026f
#
_entry.id   bf8d0a84592f7de6fdf7223636f2026f
#
_cell.length_a   1.000
_cell.length_b   1.000
_cell.length_c   1.000
_cell.angle_alpha   90.00
_cell.angle_beta   90.00
_cell.angle_gamma   90.00
#
_symmetry.space_group_name_H-M   'P 1'
#
loop_
_entity.id
_entity.type
_entity.pdbx_description
1 polymer ?
#
loop_
_entity_poly.entity_id
_entity_poly.type
_entity_poly.pdbx_seq_one_letter_code
_entity_poly.pdbx_strand_id
1 'polypeptide(L)'
;MSRLVRVGAGGKEISWHNALNDLRADDVLLLEPGFYELPAGIFLSDITIKGTGNLPEDTTILGFVNIDAGSQFVNLENLCINTVTDANSLFVPAEANTFLSLRNCVVKGFGGDTAVIAANGKVTLELFSTVVMNGSVSLFADSNFRLEMNDSTIKNTVKDIGALALEGHGTAVINNSRIHGSIDTFSKSNVELDINNTVVNALLIQGQAWLNMLNSMLLSQEDTAMFITDKTWINIIGSEFKGGIYFEKEPHVIIQNSRIDRLIATGEAQITLNNSVIVNHADFQNKVNCNSRRATFNGGNEYEYFLVLSDQAEFEGHDLIFNSNGATLAVENQAHLHASVIATSDNSIMVECGQNAEFRLWGMKWTTKK
;
A
#
# COMPACT_ATOMS: atom_id res chain seq x y z
N MET A 1 27.19 -18.93 -23.22
CA MET A 1 26.80 -20.16 -22.48
C MET A 1 26.89 -19.82 -21.02
N SER A 2 25.81 -19.94 -20.27
CA SER A 2 25.81 -19.75 -18.82
C SER A 2 26.71 -20.83 -18.18
N ARG A 3 27.54 -20.40 -17.27
CA ARG A 3 28.45 -21.26 -16.50
C ARG A 3 27.80 -21.52 -15.15
N LEU A 4 27.75 -22.78 -14.72
CA LEU A 4 27.31 -23.15 -13.40
C LEU A 4 28.52 -23.25 -12.47
N VAL A 5 28.60 -22.38 -11.45
CA VAL A 5 29.69 -22.31 -10.49
C VAL A 5 29.16 -22.73 -9.12
N ARG A 6 29.67 -23.80 -8.55
CA ARG A 6 29.36 -24.22 -7.19
C ARG A 6 30.34 -23.58 -6.21
N VAL A 7 29.79 -23.02 -5.14
CA VAL A 7 30.53 -22.32 -4.08
C VAL A 7 30.13 -22.92 -2.76
N GLY A 8 31.11 -23.38 -1.97
CA GLY A 8 30.83 -23.98 -0.67
C GLY A 8 32.05 -24.12 0.21
N ALA A 9 31.83 -24.62 1.43
CA ALA A 9 32.87 -24.81 2.45
C ALA A 9 33.68 -26.09 2.27
N GLY A 10 33.32 -26.96 1.32
CA GLY A 10 33.98 -28.25 1.12
C GLY A 10 35.13 -28.19 0.12
N GLY A 11 36.30 -28.65 0.45
CA GLY A 11 37.60 -28.47 -0.23
C GLY A 11 37.74 -28.94 -1.70
N LYS A 12 36.65 -29.17 -2.42
CA LYS A 12 36.60 -29.42 -3.87
C LYS A 12 35.85 -28.32 -4.65
N GLU A 13 35.31 -27.33 -3.97
CA GLU A 13 34.51 -26.27 -4.52
C GLU A 13 35.28 -24.96 -4.58
N ILE A 14 34.89 -24.07 -5.51
CA ILE A 14 35.48 -22.75 -5.63
C ILE A 14 35.14 -21.97 -4.34
N SER A 15 36.12 -21.32 -3.73
CA SER A 15 35.86 -20.42 -2.61
C SER A 15 35.01 -19.24 -3.06
N TRP A 16 34.16 -18.73 -2.15
CA TRP A 16 33.33 -17.54 -2.42
C TRP A 16 34.13 -16.36 -2.97
N HIS A 17 35.28 -16.04 -2.38
CA HIS A 17 36.17 -14.96 -2.82
C HIS A 17 36.66 -15.17 -4.26
N ASN A 18 37.08 -16.40 -4.61
CA ASN A 18 37.52 -16.71 -5.97
C ASN A 18 36.36 -16.67 -6.97
N ALA A 19 35.19 -17.12 -6.58
CA ALA A 19 33.99 -17.04 -7.40
C ALA A 19 33.66 -15.60 -7.75
N LEU A 20 33.68 -14.70 -6.78
CA LEU A 20 33.41 -13.27 -6.99
C LEU A 20 34.41 -12.60 -7.95
N ASN A 21 35.70 -12.96 -7.87
CA ASN A 21 36.74 -12.41 -8.74
C ASN A 21 36.69 -12.91 -10.18
N ASP A 22 36.03 -14.05 -10.44
CA ASP A 22 35.90 -14.67 -11.79
C ASP A 22 34.46 -14.63 -12.33
N LEU A 23 33.62 -13.75 -11.79
CA LEU A 23 32.24 -13.57 -12.25
C LEU A 23 32.18 -13.13 -13.72
N ARG A 24 31.27 -13.73 -14.47
CA ARG A 24 30.99 -13.36 -15.86
C ARG A 24 29.48 -13.22 -16.05
N ALA A 25 29.10 -12.42 -17.01
CA ALA A 25 27.70 -12.33 -17.40
C ALA A 25 27.11 -13.72 -17.68
N ASP A 26 25.86 -13.92 -17.32
CA ASP A 26 25.10 -15.18 -17.40
C ASP A 26 25.57 -16.31 -16.45
N ASP A 27 26.52 -16.07 -15.55
CA ASP A 27 26.89 -17.10 -14.56
C ASP A 27 25.74 -17.39 -13.61
N VAL A 28 25.65 -18.67 -13.22
CA VAL A 28 24.75 -19.13 -12.15
C VAL A 28 25.62 -19.64 -11.01
N LEU A 29 25.61 -18.91 -9.89
CA LEU A 29 26.29 -19.29 -8.66
C LEU A 29 25.36 -20.12 -7.77
N LEU A 30 25.72 -21.36 -7.51
CA LEU A 30 25.07 -22.22 -6.52
C LEU A 30 25.84 -22.15 -5.21
N LEU A 31 25.24 -21.52 -4.21
CA LEU A 31 25.81 -21.39 -2.88
C LEU A 31 25.30 -22.53 -1.98
N GLU A 32 26.22 -23.30 -1.41
CA GLU A 32 25.85 -24.29 -0.40
C GLU A 32 25.44 -23.62 0.92
N PRO A 33 24.76 -24.33 1.83
CA PRO A 33 24.44 -23.77 3.15
C PRO A 33 25.66 -23.21 3.86
N GLY A 34 25.58 -21.97 4.34
CA GLY A 34 26.69 -21.29 5.02
C GLY A 34 26.57 -19.77 4.99
N PHE A 35 27.60 -19.11 5.49
CA PHE A 35 27.72 -17.65 5.53
C PHE A 35 28.75 -17.18 4.51
N TYR A 36 28.37 -16.18 3.73
CA TYR A 36 29.17 -15.62 2.64
C TYR A 36 29.33 -14.12 2.84
N GLU A 37 30.54 -13.69 3.17
CA GLU A 37 30.82 -12.27 3.37
C GLU A 37 31.02 -11.59 2.00
N LEU A 38 30.33 -10.44 1.78
CA LEU A 38 30.56 -9.59 0.64
C LEU A 38 31.60 -8.52 0.98
N PRO A 39 32.68 -8.40 0.21
CA PRO A 39 33.57 -7.26 0.33
C PRO A 39 32.79 -5.96 0.03
N ALA A 40 33.15 -4.87 0.72
CA ALA A 40 32.58 -3.56 0.45
C ALA A 40 32.79 -3.18 -1.02
N GLY A 41 31.72 -2.70 -1.70
CA GLY A 41 31.80 -2.19 -3.06
C GLY A 41 31.69 -3.23 -4.17
N ILE A 42 31.20 -4.43 -3.88
CA ILE A 42 30.91 -5.40 -4.95
C ILE A 42 29.67 -5.00 -5.72
N PHE A 43 29.77 -5.08 -7.05
CA PHE A 43 28.67 -4.85 -7.99
C PHE A 43 28.32 -6.14 -8.70
N LEU A 44 27.03 -6.47 -8.76
CA LEU A 44 26.53 -7.64 -9.50
C LEU A 44 25.96 -7.19 -10.84
N SER A 45 26.31 -7.91 -11.89
CA SER A 45 25.84 -7.67 -13.25
C SER A 45 25.52 -8.98 -13.94
N ASP A 46 24.34 -9.08 -14.52
CA ASP A 46 23.88 -10.18 -15.39
C ASP A 46 24.12 -11.57 -14.79
N ILE A 47 23.68 -11.76 -13.54
CA ILE A 47 24.00 -12.97 -12.78
C ILE A 47 22.79 -13.55 -12.07
N THR A 48 22.83 -14.86 -11.83
CA THR A 48 21.92 -15.56 -10.92
C THR A 48 22.69 -16.12 -9.74
N ILE A 49 22.25 -15.83 -8.52
CA ILE A 49 22.79 -16.42 -7.27
C ILE A 49 21.68 -17.23 -6.62
N LYS A 50 21.96 -18.50 -6.33
CA LYS A 50 20.99 -19.42 -5.77
C LYS A 50 21.54 -20.18 -4.57
N GLY A 51 20.86 -20.08 -3.43
CA GLY A 51 21.12 -20.95 -2.26
C GLY A 51 20.59 -22.37 -2.51
N THR A 52 21.37 -23.37 -2.07
CA THR A 52 20.98 -24.78 -2.20
C THR A 52 20.43 -25.36 -0.90
N GLY A 53 20.33 -24.56 0.16
CA GLY A 53 19.69 -24.91 1.44
C GLY A 53 18.19 -25.20 1.32
N ASN A 54 17.61 -25.76 2.37
CA ASN A 54 16.18 -26.01 2.45
C ASN A 54 15.38 -24.72 2.72
N LEU A 55 15.96 -23.81 3.49
CA LEU A 55 15.40 -22.50 3.83
C LEU A 55 16.32 -21.39 3.29
N PRO A 56 15.78 -20.19 2.99
CA PRO A 56 16.63 -19.08 2.56
C PRO A 56 17.76 -18.76 3.52
N GLU A 57 17.50 -18.83 4.82
CA GLU A 57 18.48 -18.51 5.87
C GLU A 57 19.61 -19.54 6.01
N ASP A 58 19.46 -20.75 5.44
CA ASP A 58 20.55 -21.74 5.39
C ASP A 58 21.74 -21.21 4.58
N THR A 59 21.47 -20.30 3.63
CA THR A 59 22.47 -19.68 2.77
C THR A 59 22.41 -18.16 2.94
N THR A 60 23.29 -17.62 3.78
CA THR A 60 23.25 -16.20 4.15
C THR A 60 24.45 -15.44 3.57
N ILE A 61 24.16 -14.40 2.79
CA ILE A 61 25.11 -13.38 2.36
C ILE A 61 25.16 -12.30 3.45
N LEU A 62 26.32 -12.09 4.03
CA LEU A 62 26.57 -11.04 5.03
C LEU A 62 27.14 -9.81 4.34
N GLY A 63 26.39 -8.71 4.32
CA GLY A 63 26.77 -7.47 3.68
C GLY A 63 25.67 -6.94 2.77
N PHE A 64 26.04 -6.15 1.78
CA PHE A 64 25.12 -5.50 0.86
C PHE A 64 25.49 -5.77 -0.60
N VAL A 65 24.48 -5.72 -1.45
CA VAL A 65 24.58 -5.98 -2.90
C VAL A 65 24.27 -4.68 -3.64
N ASN A 66 25.22 -4.21 -4.42
CA ASN A 66 25.02 -3.15 -5.40
C ASN A 66 24.81 -3.77 -6.79
N ILE A 67 23.86 -3.23 -7.53
CA ILE A 67 23.64 -3.61 -8.93
C ILE A 67 24.51 -2.72 -9.80
N ASP A 68 25.21 -3.30 -10.77
CA ASP A 68 25.98 -2.54 -11.73
C ASP A 68 25.05 -1.72 -12.64
N ALA A 69 25.45 -0.50 -12.96
CA ALA A 69 24.67 0.37 -13.83
C ALA A 69 24.43 -0.22 -15.22
N GLY A 70 25.35 -1.07 -15.73
CA GLY A 70 25.23 -1.77 -17.00
C GLY A 70 24.42 -3.07 -16.96
N SER A 71 24.01 -3.52 -15.78
CA SER A 71 23.32 -4.80 -15.59
C SER A 71 21.95 -4.83 -16.27
N GLN A 72 21.67 -5.90 -17.01
CA GLN A 72 20.36 -6.17 -17.59
C GLN A 72 19.48 -6.95 -16.62
N PHE A 73 20.08 -7.83 -15.81
CA PHE A 73 19.35 -8.59 -14.80
C PHE A 73 20.22 -9.03 -13.62
N VAL A 74 19.59 -9.17 -12.46
CA VAL A 74 20.13 -9.91 -11.31
C VAL A 74 19.01 -10.76 -10.72
N ASN A 75 19.25 -12.06 -10.60
CA ASN A 75 18.32 -12.99 -9.98
C ASN A 75 18.90 -13.55 -8.68
N LEU A 76 18.14 -13.45 -7.62
CA LEU A 76 18.49 -13.97 -6.30
C LEU A 76 17.42 -14.99 -5.87
N GLU A 77 17.85 -16.23 -5.60
CA GLU A 77 16.92 -17.32 -5.29
C GLU A 77 17.31 -18.05 -4.02
N ASN A 78 16.34 -18.32 -3.16
CA ASN A 78 16.46 -19.17 -1.98
C ASN A 78 17.69 -18.85 -1.09
N LEU A 79 17.84 -17.56 -0.75
CA LEU A 79 18.95 -17.08 0.09
C LEU A 79 18.53 -15.93 0.99
N CYS A 80 19.32 -15.69 2.02
CA CYS A 80 19.20 -14.55 2.91
C CYS A 80 20.29 -13.52 2.61
N ILE A 81 19.92 -12.25 2.50
CA ILE A 81 20.84 -11.12 2.54
C ILE A 81 20.66 -10.45 3.90
N ASN A 82 21.73 -10.34 4.65
CA ASN A 82 21.71 -9.76 5.99
C ASN A 82 22.74 -8.63 6.08
N THR A 83 22.28 -7.40 6.06
CA THR A 83 23.14 -6.23 6.16
C THR A 83 23.41 -5.89 7.62
N VAL A 84 24.67 -5.81 7.96
CA VAL A 84 25.15 -5.58 9.34
C VAL A 84 25.69 -4.16 9.57
N THR A 85 25.55 -3.29 8.57
CA THR A 85 25.97 -1.89 8.61
C THR A 85 24.80 -1.00 8.16
N ASP A 86 24.88 0.29 8.44
CA ASP A 86 23.90 1.28 7.96
C ASP A 86 24.05 1.53 6.46
N ALA A 87 23.58 0.56 5.67
CA ALA A 87 23.57 0.58 4.21
C ALA A 87 22.33 -0.12 3.67
N ASN A 88 21.95 0.16 2.43
CA ASN A 88 20.91 -0.60 1.74
C ASN A 88 21.39 -2.06 1.55
N SER A 89 20.53 -3.02 1.80
CA SER A 89 20.86 -4.44 1.53
C SER A 89 20.96 -4.72 0.04
N LEU A 90 20.11 -4.06 -0.74
CA LEU A 90 20.12 -4.06 -2.20
C LEU A 90 19.99 -2.63 -2.71
N PHE A 91 20.90 -2.23 -3.60
CA PHE A 91 20.89 -0.89 -4.19
C PHE A 91 20.99 -0.94 -5.72
N VAL A 92 20.05 -0.24 -6.39
CA VAL A 92 20.00 -0.05 -7.84
C VAL A 92 20.33 1.43 -8.13
N PRO A 93 21.46 1.75 -8.78
CA PRO A 93 21.86 3.13 -9.03
C PRO A 93 21.00 3.81 -10.12
N ALA A 94 21.12 5.14 -10.21
CA ALA A 94 20.29 5.98 -11.09
C ALA A 94 20.49 5.65 -12.59
N GLU A 95 21.68 5.26 -12.97
CA GLU A 95 22.03 4.93 -14.36
C GLU A 95 21.57 3.52 -14.79
N ALA A 96 21.12 2.69 -13.86
CA ALA A 96 20.73 1.33 -14.14
C ALA A 96 19.41 1.24 -14.91
N ASN A 97 19.34 0.22 -15.78
CA ASN A 97 18.09 -0.25 -16.41
C ASN A 97 18.06 -1.77 -16.30
N THR A 98 17.53 -2.27 -15.19
CA THR A 98 17.74 -3.66 -14.80
C THR A 98 16.44 -4.34 -14.36
N PHE A 99 16.44 -5.67 -14.54
CA PHE A 99 15.47 -6.57 -13.95
C PHE A 99 16.07 -7.21 -12.69
N LEU A 100 15.50 -6.91 -11.52
CA LEU A 100 15.91 -7.47 -10.23
C LEU A 100 14.81 -8.42 -9.71
N SER A 101 15.12 -9.70 -9.63
CA SER A 101 14.18 -10.72 -9.14
C SER A 101 14.68 -11.36 -7.85
N LEU A 102 13.83 -11.37 -6.83
CA LEU A 102 14.04 -12.07 -5.56
C LEU A 102 12.97 -13.15 -5.40
N ARG A 103 13.39 -14.42 -5.39
CA ARG A 103 12.48 -15.56 -5.26
C ARG A 103 12.83 -16.40 -4.06
N ASN A 104 11.87 -16.59 -3.16
CA ASN A 104 12.08 -17.31 -1.90
C ASN A 104 13.29 -16.76 -1.13
N CYS A 105 13.37 -15.45 -0.97
CA CYS A 105 14.48 -14.77 -0.30
C CYS A 105 14.06 -14.14 1.02
N VAL A 106 15.05 -13.91 1.88
CA VAL A 106 14.90 -13.07 3.08
C VAL A 106 15.92 -11.93 2.96
N VAL A 107 15.44 -10.69 2.98
CA VAL A 107 16.32 -9.50 2.93
C VAL A 107 16.16 -8.74 4.22
N LYS A 108 17.24 -8.67 5.00
CA LYS A 108 17.27 -8.03 6.32
C LYS A 108 18.12 -6.78 6.28
N GLY A 109 17.51 -5.65 6.59
CA GLY A 109 18.23 -4.41 6.82
C GLY A 109 18.83 -4.33 8.22
N PHE A 110 19.75 -3.39 8.39
CA PHE A 110 20.34 -3.08 9.68
C PHE A 110 19.32 -2.46 10.66
N GLY A 111 18.27 -1.83 10.12
CA GLY A 111 17.30 -1.03 10.87
C GLY A 111 17.60 0.46 10.75
N GLY A 112 16.80 1.30 11.37
CA GLY A 112 16.88 2.76 11.21
C GLY A 112 16.18 3.24 9.93
N ASP A 113 16.57 4.42 9.44
CA ASP A 113 15.90 5.12 8.35
C ASP A 113 16.35 4.65 6.96
N THR A 114 17.32 3.73 6.90
CA THR A 114 17.89 3.25 5.63
C THR A 114 16.96 2.22 4.98
N ALA A 115 16.64 2.43 3.72
CA ALA A 115 15.88 1.47 2.93
C ALA A 115 16.64 0.15 2.79
N VAL A 116 15.93 -0.97 2.94
CA VAL A 116 16.51 -2.32 2.73
C VAL A 116 16.75 -2.57 1.25
N ILE A 117 15.76 -2.25 0.42
CA ILE A 117 15.88 -2.26 -1.04
C ILE A 117 15.66 -0.85 -1.53
N ALA A 118 16.63 -0.30 -2.25
CA ALA A 118 16.59 1.06 -2.76
C ALA A 118 16.88 1.09 -4.26
N ALA A 119 16.07 1.81 -5.02
CA ALA A 119 16.27 1.97 -6.46
C ALA A 119 16.08 3.42 -6.90
N ASN A 120 17.07 3.95 -7.62
CA ASN A 120 17.04 5.27 -8.24
C ASN A 120 16.90 5.24 -9.76
N GLY A 121 17.20 4.11 -10.40
CA GLY A 121 17.22 3.94 -11.85
C GLY A 121 15.93 3.41 -12.42
N LYS A 122 16.01 2.95 -13.67
CA LYS A 122 14.91 2.19 -14.27
C LYS A 122 14.99 0.72 -13.80
N VAL A 123 13.97 0.28 -13.09
CA VAL A 123 13.98 -1.05 -12.48
C VAL A 123 12.65 -1.78 -12.67
N THR A 124 12.74 -3.06 -13.05
CA THR A 124 11.66 -4.01 -12.79
C THR A 124 12.06 -4.84 -11.59
N LEU A 125 11.34 -4.67 -10.48
CA LEU A 125 11.56 -5.38 -9.23
C LEU A 125 10.49 -6.44 -9.03
N GLU A 126 10.90 -7.71 -8.98
CA GLU A 126 10.04 -8.83 -8.61
C GLU A 126 10.37 -9.34 -7.21
N LEU A 127 9.36 -9.41 -6.37
CA LEU A 127 9.40 -10.07 -5.05
C LEU A 127 8.40 -11.24 -5.08
N PHE A 128 8.91 -12.46 -5.11
CA PHE A 128 8.08 -13.65 -5.10
C PHE A 128 8.42 -14.54 -3.89
N SER A 129 7.44 -14.82 -3.02
CA SER A 129 7.63 -15.55 -1.77
C SER A 129 8.79 -15.00 -0.94
N THR A 130 8.96 -13.68 -0.94
CA THR A 130 10.12 -13.00 -0.37
C THR A 130 9.72 -12.20 0.88
N VAL A 131 10.60 -12.19 1.88
CA VAL A 131 10.43 -11.42 3.10
C VAL A 131 11.48 -10.32 3.18
N VAL A 132 11.04 -9.07 3.20
CA VAL A 132 11.87 -7.90 3.47
C VAL A 132 11.59 -7.42 4.89
N MET A 133 12.62 -7.22 5.70
CA MET A 133 12.43 -6.83 7.11
C MET A 133 13.47 -5.83 7.61
N ASN A 134 13.11 -5.13 8.67
CA ASN A 134 13.90 -4.11 9.36
C ASN A 134 14.22 -2.88 8.50
N GLY A 135 13.28 -2.46 7.66
CA GLY A 135 13.34 -1.24 6.86
C GLY A 135 12.42 -1.31 5.65
N SER A 136 12.50 -0.33 4.80
CA SER A 136 11.59 -0.12 3.66
C SER A 136 12.11 -0.70 2.34
N VAL A 137 11.18 -0.86 1.40
CA VAL A 137 11.48 -0.87 -0.04
C VAL A 137 11.21 0.52 -0.57
N SER A 138 12.22 1.22 -1.12
CA SER A 138 12.11 2.59 -1.59
C SER A 138 12.48 2.70 -3.06
N LEU A 139 11.52 3.15 -3.86
CA LEU A 139 11.67 3.46 -5.28
C LEU A 139 11.68 4.98 -5.40
N PHE A 140 12.88 5.57 -5.41
CA PHE A 140 13.12 6.99 -5.22
C PHE A 140 12.63 7.86 -6.38
N ALA A 141 12.61 9.17 -6.19
CA ALA A 141 12.00 10.16 -7.08
C ALA A 141 12.47 10.11 -8.54
N ASP A 142 13.74 9.75 -8.77
CA ASP A 142 14.29 9.63 -10.12
C ASP A 142 14.06 8.25 -10.75
N SER A 143 13.41 7.32 -10.04
CA SER A 143 13.17 5.98 -10.57
C SER A 143 12.00 5.93 -11.56
N ASN A 144 12.19 5.11 -12.61
CA ASN A 144 11.09 4.57 -13.41
C ASN A 144 10.95 3.10 -13.07
N PHE A 145 9.86 2.73 -12.43
CA PHE A 145 9.77 1.39 -11.86
C PHE A 145 8.57 0.58 -12.35
N ARG A 146 8.76 -0.74 -12.35
CA ARG A 146 7.70 -1.72 -12.29
C ARG A 146 7.96 -2.64 -11.09
N LEU A 147 7.08 -2.61 -10.11
CA LEU A 147 7.11 -3.50 -8.95
C LEU A 147 6.06 -4.60 -9.12
N GLU A 148 6.49 -5.85 -9.03
CA GLU A 148 5.59 -7.00 -8.89
C GLU A 148 5.89 -7.72 -7.58
N MET A 149 4.91 -7.74 -6.68
CA MET A 149 5.03 -8.39 -5.38
C MET A 149 3.96 -9.47 -5.26
N ASN A 150 4.38 -10.72 -5.12
CA ASN A 150 3.49 -11.86 -5.01
C ASN A 150 3.88 -12.75 -3.82
N ASP A 151 2.89 -13.14 -3.02
CA ASP A 151 3.06 -14.04 -1.86
C ASP A 151 4.18 -13.58 -0.91
N SER A 152 4.39 -12.27 -0.78
CA SER A 152 5.56 -11.69 -0.16
C SER A 152 5.19 -10.82 1.06
N THR A 153 6.18 -10.53 1.89
CA THR A 153 5.98 -9.70 3.08
C THR A 153 7.04 -8.61 3.16
N ILE A 154 6.59 -7.37 3.38
CA ILE A 154 7.48 -6.28 3.81
C ILE A 154 7.14 -5.96 5.26
N LYS A 155 8.14 -5.98 6.13
CA LYS A 155 7.98 -5.69 7.55
C LYS A 155 8.94 -4.58 7.96
N ASN A 156 8.44 -3.35 7.93
CA ASN A 156 9.12 -2.23 8.54
C ASN A 156 8.63 -2.04 9.98
N THR A 157 9.56 -2.01 10.92
CA THR A 157 9.28 -1.78 12.34
C THR A 157 9.69 -0.37 12.78
N VAL A 158 10.24 0.43 11.87
CA VAL A 158 10.64 1.81 12.15
C VAL A 158 9.38 2.68 12.13
N LYS A 159 9.17 3.40 13.21
CA LYS A 159 8.04 4.31 13.33
C LYS A 159 8.17 5.46 12.34
N ASP A 160 7.05 5.95 11.83
CA ASP A 160 6.93 7.11 10.93
C ASP A 160 7.64 6.96 9.56
N ILE A 161 8.09 5.75 9.20
CA ILE A 161 8.66 5.43 7.89
C ILE A 161 7.81 4.37 7.22
N GLY A 162 7.36 4.65 5.99
CA GLY A 162 6.60 3.71 5.18
C GLY A 162 7.36 2.40 4.93
N ALA A 163 6.63 1.30 4.83
CA ALA A 163 7.23 0.02 4.47
C ALA A 163 7.53 -0.07 2.97
N LEU A 164 6.72 0.59 2.15
CA LEU A 164 6.90 0.70 0.71
C LEU A 164 6.75 2.16 0.29
N ALA A 165 7.84 2.78 -0.15
CA ALA A 165 7.89 4.16 -0.61
C ALA A 165 8.00 4.20 -2.14
N LEU A 166 7.01 4.80 -2.80
CA LEU A 166 6.89 4.92 -4.25
C LEU A 166 6.99 6.39 -4.65
N GLU A 167 8.22 6.91 -4.69
CA GLU A 167 8.48 8.34 -4.95
C GLU A 167 8.59 8.67 -6.44
N GLY A 168 8.94 7.68 -7.28
CA GLY A 168 9.17 7.83 -8.71
C GLY A 168 7.91 7.71 -9.56
N HIS A 169 8.12 7.23 -10.80
CA HIS A 169 7.05 7.02 -11.77
C HIS A 169 6.97 5.54 -12.13
N GLY A 170 5.77 4.96 -12.13
CA GLY A 170 5.66 3.57 -12.52
C GLY A 170 4.42 2.85 -12.05
N THR A 171 4.50 1.53 -12.09
CA THR A 171 3.42 0.62 -11.71
C THR A 171 3.86 -0.28 -10.57
N ALA A 172 2.95 -0.52 -9.62
CA ALA A 172 3.14 -1.49 -8.56
C ALA A 172 1.93 -2.43 -8.49
N VAL A 173 2.17 -3.72 -8.62
CA VAL A 173 1.16 -4.77 -8.51
C VAL A 173 1.50 -5.65 -7.32
N ILE A 174 0.60 -5.70 -6.34
CA ILE A 174 0.81 -6.38 -5.06
C ILE A 174 -0.30 -7.39 -4.86
N ASN A 175 0.05 -8.67 -4.89
CA ASN A 175 -0.89 -9.77 -4.80
C ASN A 175 -0.58 -10.68 -3.62
N ASN A 176 -1.63 -11.15 -2.91
CA ASN A 176 -1.55 -12.16 -1.86
C ASN A 176 -0.45 -11.87 -0.81
N SER A 177 -0.23 -10.61 -0.49
CA SER A 177 0.95 -10.15 0.22
C SER A 177 0.60 -9.48 1.54
N ARG A 178 1.62 -9.15 2.33
CA ARG A 178 1.44 -8.46 3.60
C ARG A 178 2.45 -7.33 3.76
N ILE A 179 1.96 -6.14 4.06
CA ILE A 179 2.79 -4.97 4.30
C ILE A 179 2.53 -4.45 5.70
N HIS A 180 3.50 -4.68 6.59
CA HIS A 180 3.49 -4.15 7.95
C HIS A 180 4.15 -2.77 7.95
N GLY A 181 3.35 -1.76 7.89
CA GLY A 181 3.68 -0.36 7.70
C GLY A 181 2.82 0.22 6.59
N SER A 182 3.08 1.45 6.18
CA SER A 182 2.34 2.12 5.11
C SER A 182 2.92 1.85 3.73
N ILE A 183 2.06 2.02 2.72
CA ILE A 183 2.48 2.28 1.34
C ILE A 183 2.33 3.78 1.13
N ASP A 184 3.40 4.44 0.75
CA ASP A 184 3.44 5.89 0.60
C ASP A 184 3.76 6.26 -0.85
N THR A 185 2.95 7.15 -1.43
CA THR A 185 3.31 7.89 -2.63
C THR A 185 3.50 9.37 -2.29
N PHE A 186 4.15 10.13 -3.13
CA PHE A 186 4.59 11.49 -2.82
C PHE A 186 4.05 12.49 -3.83
N SER A 187 4.08 13.76 -3.50
CA SER A 187 3.44 14.83 -4.28
C SER A 187 3.93 14.96 -5.74
N LYS A 188 5.12 14.43 -6.06
CA LYS A 188 5.67 14.40 -7.43
C LYS A 188 5.57 13.03 -8.09
N SER A 189 5.09 12.03 -7.39
CA SER A 189 4.92 10.67 -7.92
C SER A 189 3.82 10.62 -8.99
N ASN A 190 4.00 9.66 -9.91
CA ASN A 190 2.96 9.27 -10.86
C ASN A 190 2.91 7.74 -10.86
N VAL A 191 1.96 7.19 -10.11
CA VAL A 191 1.95 5.77 -9.75
C VAL A 191 0.60 5.14 -10.08
N GLU A 192 0.65 3.99 -10.75
CA GLU A 192 -0.46 3.05 -10.83
C GLU A 192 -0.23 1.93 -9.80
N LEU A 193 -1.18 1.78 -8.87
CA LEU A 193 -1.05 0.87 -7.73
C LEU A 193 -2.25 -0.10 -7.69
N ASP A 194 -1.97 -1.36 -7.94
CA ASP A 194 -2.92 -2.47 -7.84
C ASP A 194 -2.64 -3.30 -6.58
N ILE A 195 -3.61 -3.39 -5.69
CA ILE A 195 -3.52 -4.13 -4.42
C ILE A 195 -4.61 -5.20 -4.39
N ASN A 196 -4.22 -6.47 -4.48
CA ASN A 196 -5.16 -7.58 -4.59
C ASN A 196 -4.93 -8.62 -3.48
N ASN A 197 -5.99 -9.03 -2.77
CA ASN A 197 -5.94 -10.04 -1.70
C ASN A 197 -4.81 -9.78 -0.68
N THR A 198 -4.57 -8.54 -0.36
CA THR A 198 -3.39 -8.10 0.39
C THR A 198 -3.79 -7.41 1.69
N VAL A 199 -2.97 -7.56 2.72
CA VAL A 199 -3.13 -6.86 3.99
C VAL A 199 -2.07 -5.79 4.12
N VAL A 200 -2.52 -4.55 4.35
CA VAL A 200 -1.65 -3.37 4.53
C VAL A 200 -2.02 -2.67 5.82
N ASN A 201 -1.08 -2.07 6.53
CA ASN A 201 -1.44 -1.31 7.72
C ASN A 201 -2.04 0.05 7.37
N ALA A 202 -1.43 0.80 6.44
CA ALA A 202 -1.96 2.10 6.03
C ALA A 202 -1.59 2.45 4.58
N LEU A 203 -2.33 3.38 3.98
CA LEU A 203 -2.02 3.98 2.69
C LEU A 203 -1.95 5.50 2.83
N LEU A 204 -0.86 6.09 2.38
CA LEU A 204 -0.67 7.53 2.25
C LEU A 204 -0.43 7.86 0.78
N ILE A 205 -1.46 8.32 0.09
CA ILE A 205 -1.44 8.55 -1.35
C ILE A 205 -1.45 10.05 -1.65
N GLN A 206 -0.37 10.51 -2.27
CA GLN A 206 -0.18 11.88 -2.74
C GLN A 206 0.25 11.89 -4.20
N GLY A 207 0.16 13.05 -4.86
CA GLY A 207 0.56 13.21 -6.26
C GLY A 207 -0.48 12.66 -7.22
N GLN A 208 -0.03 12.25 -8.41
CA GLN A 208 -0.90 11.61 -9.38
C GLN A 208 -0.88 10.09 -9.15
N ALA A 209 -2.03 9.54 -8.76
CA ALA A 209 -2.12 8.12 -8.51
C ALA A 209 -3.42 7.53 -9.07
N TRP A 210 -3.32 6.28 -9.55
CA TRP A 210 -4.44 5.39 -9.83
C TRP A 210 -4.35 4.21 -8.86
N LEU A 211 -5.28 4.13 -7.92
CA LEU A 211 -5.34 3.05 -6.95
C LEU A 211 -6.50 2.11 -7.28
N ASN A 212 -6.18 0.85 -7.53
CA ASN A 212 -7.15 -0.24 -7.52
C ASN A 212 -6.91 -1.15 -6.31
N MET A 213 -7.92 -1.32 -5.48
CA MET A 213 -7.84 -2.18 -4.31
C MET A 213 -8.96 -3.21 -4.35
N LEU A 214 -8.58 -4.49 -4.45
CA LEU A 214 -9.52 -5.59 -4.61
C LEU A 214 -9.35 -6.63 -3.51
N ASN A 215 -10.45 -6.95 -2.80
CA ASN A 215 -10.51 -7.99 -1.77
C ASN A 215 -9.38 -7.88 -0.74
N SER A 216 -9.04 -6.67 -0.37
CA SER A 216 -7.89 -6.37 0.47
C SER A 216 -8.29 -5.76 1.80
N MET A 217 -7.37 -5.68 2.74
CA MET A 217 -7.68 -5.21 4.08
C MET A 217 -6.65 -4.19 4.54
N LEU A 218 -7.12 -3.04 5.05
CA LEU A 218 -6.31 -2.09 5.77
C LEU A 218 -6.53 -2.26 7.28
N LEU A 219 -5.45 -2.51 8.01
CA LEU A 219 -5.46 -2.78 9.45
C LEU A 219 -4.65 -1.73 10.18
N SER A 220 -5.12 -0.49 10.21
CA SER A 220 -4.43 0.54 10.97
C SER A 220 -4.48 0.25 12.46
N GLN A 221 -3.37 0.48 13.14
CA GLN A 221 -3.31 0.56 14.61
C GLN A 221 -3.59 1.99 15.10
N GLU A 222 -3.62 2.95 14.17
CA GLU A 222 -3.94 4.34 14.39
C GLU A 222 -5.34 4.65 13.87
N ASP A 223 -5.85 5.85 14.13
CA ASP A 223 -7.18 6.24 13.69
C ASP A 223 -7.35 6.29 12.17
N THR A 224 -6.27 6.50 11.42
CA THR A 224 -6.29 6.61 9.96
C THR A 224 -5.71 5.37 9.31
N ALA A 225 -6.52 4.71 8.47
CA ALA A 225 -6.08 3.59 7.63
C ALA A 225 -5.68 4.05 6.23
N MET A 226 -6.34 5.09 5.71
CA MET A 226 -6.05 5.64 4.40
C MET A 226 -6.16 7.16 4.42
N PHE A 227 -5.13 7.83 3.92
CA PHE A 227 -5.14 9.26 3.68
C PHE A 227 -4.78 9.54 2.21
N ILE A 228 -5.65 10.23 1.53
CA ILE A 228 -5.49 10.53 0.10
C ILE A 228 -5.69 12.02 -0.11
N THR A 229 -4.73 12.63 -0.76
CA THR A 229 -4.79 14.02 -1.18
C THR A 229 -4.46 14.14 -2.66
N ASP A 230 -4.67 15.32 -3.23
CA ASP A 230 -4.45 15.62 -4.65
C ASP A 230 -5.50 14.98 -5.57
N LYS A 231 -5.21 14.99 -6.86
CA LYS A 231 -6.09 14.47 -7.89
C LYS A 231 -5.78 13.01 -8.17
N THR A 232 -6.50 12.14 -7.50
CA THR A 232 -6.30 10.69 -7.58
C THR A 232 -7.55 9.99 -8.10
N TRP A 233 -7.36 8.82 -8.74
CA TRP A 233 -8.45 7.93 -9.14
C TRP A 233 -8.38 6.66 -8.30
N ILE A 234 -9.49 6.33 -7.63
CA ILE A 234 -9.54 5.30 -6.63
C ILE A 234 -10.71 4.37 -6.92
N ASN A 235 -10.41 3.08 -7.00
CA ASN A 235 -11.40 2.03 -7.13
C ASN A 235 -11.17 0.97 -6.05
N ILE A 236 -12.14 0.83 -5.15
CA ILE A 236 -12.07 -0.08 -3.99
C ILE A 236 -13.23 -1.06 -4.10
N ILE A 237 -12.91 -2.35 -4.17
CA ILE A 237 -13.92 -3.41 -4.32
C ILE A 237 -13.69 -4.52 -3.30
N GLY A 238 -14.74 -4.91 -2.58
CA GLY A 238 -14.73 -6.07 -1.68
C GLY A 238 -13.74 -5.97 -0.52
N SER A 239 -13.38 -4.75 -0.11
CA SER A 239 -12.29 -4.50 0.83
C SER A 239 -12.78 -4.06 2.20
N GLU A 240 -11.96 -4.28 3.25
CA GLU A 240 -12.27 -3.92 4.62
C GLU A 240 -11.24 -2.94 5.19
N PHE A 241 -11.74 -1.89 5.87
CA PHE A 241 -10.92 -0.85 6.48
C PHE A 241 -11.21 -0.79 7.97
N LYS A 242 -10.20 -1.05 8.78
CA LYS A 242 -10.18 -0.78 10.21
C LYS A 242 -9.40 0.50 10.46
N GLY A 243 -10.13 1.55 10.78
CA GLY A 243 -9.66 2.93 10.83
C GLY A 243 -10.31 3.79 9.74
N GLY A 244 -10.10 5.11 9.83
CA GLY A 244 -10.73 6.09 8.94
C GLY A 244 -10.09 6.14 7.56
N ILE A 245 -10.92 6.42 6.57
CA ILE A 245 -10.50 6.86 5.25
C ILE A 245 -10.71 8.37 5.16
N TYR A 246 -9.67 9.09 4.74
CA TYR A 246 -9.69 10.54 4.59
C TYR A 246 -9.36 10.91 3.15
N PHE A 247 -10.25 11.65 2.52
CA PHE A 247 -10.08 12.23 1.19
C PHE A 247 -9.98 13.75 1.28
N GLU A 248 -8.96 14.32 0.65
CA GLU A 248 -8.80 15.77 0.54
C GLU A 248 -8.62 16.18 -0.91
N LYS A 249 -8.92 17.43 -1.23
CA LYS A 249 -8.82 18.05 -2.55
C LYS A 249 -9.82 17.46 -3.58
N GLU A 250 -9.34 16.84 -4.67
CA GLU A 250 -10.15 16.47 -5.83
C GLU A 250 -10.07 14.98 -6.21
N PRO A 251 -10.10 14.01 -5.29
CA PRO A 251 -10.08 12.62 -5.66
C PRO A 251 -11.41 12.17 -6.31
N HIS A 252 -11.29 11.23 -7.26
CA HIS A 252 -12.41 10.50 -7.83
C HIS A 252 -12.45 9.09 -7.26
N VAL A 253 -13.49 8.76 -6.52
CA VAL A 253 -13.53 7.57 -5.68
C VAL A 253 -14.74 6.70 -6.02
N ILE A 254 -14.50 5.42 -6.26
CA ILE A 254 -15.55 4.40 -6.38
C ILE A 254 -15.30 3.35 -5.32
N ILE A 255 -16.28 3.11 -4.46
CA ILE A 255 -16.23 2.10 -3.41
C ILE A 255 -17.41 1.15 -3.57
N GLN A 256 -17.12 -0.14 -3.73
CA GLN A 256 -18.15 -1.16 -3.96
C GLN A 256 -17.97 -2.36 -3.03
N ASN A 257 -19.08 -2.88 -2.49
CA ASN A 257 -19.11 -4.10 -1.69
C ASN A 257 -18.08 -4.10 -0.54
N SER A 258 -17.82 -2.94 0.05
CA SER A 258 -16.73 -2.74 1.00
C SER A 258 -17.25 -2.33 2.37
N ARG A 259 -16.44 -2.58 3.40
CA ARG A 259 -16.73 -2.21 4.78
C ARG A 259 -15.72 -1.19 5.27
N ILE A 260 -16.18 -0.05 5.69
CA ILE A 260 -15.37 1.11 6.08
C ILE A 260 -15.75 1.52 7.49
N ASP A 261 -14.77 1.71 8.34
CA ASP A 261 -15.01 2.17 9.71
C ASP A 261 -15.52 3.61 9.72
N ARG A 262 -14.75 4.53 9.16
CA ARG A 262 -15.11 5.95 9.02
C ARG A 262 -14.75 6.46 7.62
N LEU A 263 -15.58 7.35 7.08
CA LEU A 263 -15.35 7.97 5.78
C LEU A 263 -15.45 9.48 5.90
N ILE A 264 -14.35 10.17 5.72
CA ILE A 264 -14.28 11.64 5.80
C ILE A 264 -13.77 12.17 4.48
N ALA A 265 -14.45 13.15 3.92
CA ALA A 265 -14.04 13.76 2.68
C ALA A 265 -14.20 15.27 2.71
N THR A 266 -13.21 15.97 2.19
CA THR A 266 -13.20 17.43 2.08
C THR A 266 -12.76 17.87 0.67
N GLY A 267 -12.91 19.16 0.36
CA GLY A 267 -12.51 19.71 -0.93
C GLY A 267 -13.57 19.52 -2.01
N GLU A 268 -13.18 19.06 -3.18
CA GLU A 268 -14.05 18.84 -4.35
C GLU A 268 -14.09 17.32 -4.71
N ALA A 269 -14.04 16.44 -3.72
CA ALA A 269 -14.03 15.00 -3.92
C ALA A 269 -15.33 14.50 -4.60
N GLN A 270 -15.19 13.57 -5.53
CA GLN A 270 -16.30 12.89 -6.21
C GLN A 270 -16.36 11.45 -5.74
N ILE A 271 -17.41 11.07 -5.02
CA ILE A 271 -17.49 9.77 -4.36
C ILE A 271 -18.69 8.98 -4.86
N THR A 272 -18.48 7.73 -5.20
CA THR A 272 -19.55 6.77 -5.51
C THR A 272 -19.48 5.59 -4.53
N LEU A 273 -20.57 5.38 -3.77
CA LEU A 273 -20.67 4.28 -2.80
C LEU A 273 -21.75 3.29 -3.27
N ASN A 274 -21.37 2.05 -3.56
CA ASN A 274 -22.31 1.01 -3.96
C ASN A 274 -22.23 -0.22 -3.05
N ASN A 275 -23.36 -0.68 -2.51
CA ASN A 275 -23.47 -1.87 -1.66
C ASN A 275 -22.44 -1.92 -0.52
N SER A 276 -22.06 -0.77 0.02
CA SER A 276 -20.99 -0.63 1.00
C SER A 276 -21.54 -0.29 2.39
N VAL A 277 -20.76 -0.56 3.43
CA VAL A 277 -21.16 -0.33 4.83
C VAL A 277 -20.18 0.65 5.46
N ILE A 278 -20.68 1.80 5.90
CA ILE A 278 -19.99 2.72 6.79
C ILE A 278 -20.41 2.37 8.22
N VAL A 279 -19.43 2.04 9.06
CA VAL A 279 -19.71 1.40 10.36
C VAL A 279 -20.01 2.38 11.47
N ASN A 280 -19.28 3.50 11.51
CA ASN A 280 -19.37 4.42 12.63
C ASN A 280 -19.75 5.84 12.24
N HIS A 281 -19.13 6.39 11.20
CA HIS A 281 -19.28 7.81 10.87
C HIS A 281 -18.95 8.11 9.42
N ALA A 282 -19.71 9.00 8.80
CA ALA A 282 -19.39 9.63 7.51
C ALA A 282 -19.51 11.15 7.64
N ASP A 283 -18.52 11.86 7.09
CA ASP A 283 -18.48 13.31 7.10
C ASP A 283 -18.03 13.86 5.73
N PHE A 284 -18.88 14.66 5.11
CA PHE A 284 -18.66 15.26 3.80
C PHE A 284 -18.73 16.78 3.92
N GLN A 285 -17.64 17.45 3.59
CA GLN A 285 -17.47 18.89 3.77
C GLN A 285 -17.07 19.58 2.47
N ASN A 286 -17.22 20.91 2.45
CA ASN A 286 -16.91 21.77 1.30
C ASN A 286 -17.78 21.44 0.10
N LYS A 287 -17.18 21.09 -1.05
CA LYS A 287 -17.90 20.78 -2.30
C LYS A 287 -17.85 19.30 -2.65
N VAL A 288 -17.81 18.44 -1.65
CA VAL A 288 -17.85 17.00 -1.86
C VAL A 288 -19.18 16.61 -2.52
N ASN A 289 -19.11 15.83 -3.58
CA ASN A 289 -20.29 15.22 -4.21
C ASN A 289 -20.26 13.70 -3.99
N CYS A 290 -21.27 13.18 -3.28
CA CYS A 290 -21.39 11.77 -2.97
C CYS A 290 -22.66 11.18 -3.57
N ASN A 291 -22.51 10.22 -4.47
CA ASN A 291 -23.58 9.39 -4.98
C ASN A 291 -23.57 8.01 -4.32
N SER A 292 -24.64 7.63 -3.67
CA SER A 292 -24.71 6.39 -2.88
C SER A 292 -25.88 5.51 -3.29
N ARG A 293 -25.63 4.22 -3.51
CA ARG A 293 -26.68 3.26 -3.81
C ARG A 293 -26.55 1.99 -2.98
N ARG A 294 -27.64 1.61 -2.32
CA ARG A 294 -27.71 0.42 -1.46
C ARG A 294 -26.62 0.39 -0.39
N ALA A 295 -26.18 1.54 0.07
CA ALA A 295 -25.20 1.62 1.13
C ALA A 295 -25.89 1.63 2.49
N THR A 296 -25.17 1.16 3.50
CA THR A 296 -25.58 1.17 4.90
C THR A 296 -24.72 2.16 5.67
N PHE A 297 -25.35 3.07 6.37
CA PHE A 297 -24.70 3.99 7.29
C PHE A 297 -25.11 3.64 8.71
N ASN A 298 -24.15 3.24 9.53
CA ASN A 298 -24.38 2.97 10.93
C ASN A 298 -23.81 4.08 11.80
N GLY A 299 -24.51 4.36 12.91
CA GLY A 299 -23.99 5.21 13.97
C GLY A 299 -23.15 4.38 14.93
N GLY A 300 -21.97 4.89 15.29
CA GLY A 300 -21.14 4.35 16.35
C GLY A 300 -21.48 5.00 17.70
N ASN A 301 -21.33 4.25 18.81
CA ASN A 301 -21.61 4.77 20.15
C ASN A 301 -20.68 5.93 20.57
N GLU A 302 -19.61 6.14 19.84
CA GLU A 302 -18.60 7.17 20.13
C GLU A 302 -18.84 8.49 19.36
N TYR A 303 -19.80 8.49 18.41
CA TYR A 303 -20.06 9.63 17.55
C TYR A 303 -21.47 10.17 17.78
N GLU A 304 -21.57 11.49 17.94
CA GLU A 304 -22.87 12.18 18.03
C GLU A 304 -23.64 12.09 16.70
N TYR A 305 -22.90 12.08 15.58
CA TYR A 305 -23.46 12.04 14.23
C TYR A 305 -22.99 10.80 13.48
N PHE A 306 -23.90 10.10 12.77
CA PHE A 306 -23.55 9.00 11.89
C PHE A 306 -23.32 9.44 10.43
N LEU A 307 -23.92 10.55 10.04
CA LEU A 307 -23.70 11.19 8.75
C LEU A 307 -23.77 12.71 8.93
N VAL A 308 -22.73 13.40 8.49
CA VAL A 308 -22.63 14.86 8.49
C VAL A 308 -22.41 15.34 7.07
N LEU A 309 -23.14 16.38 6.69
CA LEU A 309 -22.96 17.12 5.44
C LEU A 309 -22.83 18.58 5.81
N SER A 310 -21.76 19.23 5.41
CA SER A 310 -21.53 20.62 5.71
C SER A 310 -21.04 21.44 4.51
N ASP A 311 -21.11 22.75 4.63
CA ASP A 311 -20.73 23.73 3.64
C ASP A 311 -21.57 23.65 2.35
N GLN A 312 -21.02 23.15 1.24
CA GLN A 312 -21.69 22.97 -0.05
C GLN A 312 -21.68 21.50 -0.49
N ALA A 313 -21.56 20.57 0.47
CA ALA A 313 -21.58 19.16 0.17
C ALA A 313 -22.92 18.70 -0.41
N GLU A 314 -22.88 17.87 -1.44
CA GLU A 314 -24.05 17.29 -2.07
C GLU A 314 -24.06 15.77 -1.88
N PHE A 315 -25.17 15.24 -1.42
CA PHE A 315 -25.35 13.81 -1.24
C PHE A 315 -26.65 13.34 -1.90
N GLU A 316 -26.51 12.46 -2.87
CA GLU A 316 -27.63 11.75 -3.49
C GLU A 316 -27.60 10.27 -3.11
N GLY A 317 -28.71 9.77 -2.56
CA GLY A 317 -28.80 8.40 -2.07
C GLY A 317 -30.01 7.63 -2.55
N HIS A 318 -29.81 6.37 -2.98
CA HIS A 318 -30.89 5.49 -3.41
C HIS A 318 -30.84 4.15 -2.67
N ASP A 319 -31.99 3.73 -2.15
CA ASP A 319 -32.18 2.45 -1.47
C ASP A 319 -31.22 2.27 -0.27
N LEU A 320 -31.06 3.31 0.53
CA LEU A 320 -30.12 3.34 1.66
C LEU A 320 -30.69 2.60 2.88
N ILE A 321 -29.80 2.18 3.76
CA ILE A 321 -30.10 1.67 5.10
C ILE A 321 -29.43 2.59 6.12
N PHE A 322 -30.24 3.14 7.04
CA PHE A 322 -29.76 3.98 8.14
C PHE A 322 -29.99 3.28 9.48
N ASN A 323 -28.92 3.00 10.21
CA ASN A 323 -28.94 2.44 11.55
C ASN A 323 -28.27 3.43 12.49
N SER A 324 -29.05 4.39 13.00
CA SER A 324 -28.45 5.52 13.73
C SER A 324 -27.89 5.14 15.09
N ASN A 325 -28.40 4.07 15.73
CA ASN A 325 -28.02 3.68 17.09
C ASN A 325 -28.06 4.84 18.10
N GLY A 326 -28.98 5.78 17.89
CA GLY A 326 -29.12 6.99 18.70
C GLY A 326 -28.31 8.20 18.23
N ALA A 327 -27.42 8.04 17.24
CA ALA A 327 -26.69 9.15 16.63
C ALA A 327 -27.60 9.98 15.70
N THR A 328 -27.21 11.20 15.42
CA THR A 328 -27.95 12.17 14.63
C THR A 328 -27.43 12.22 13.19
N LEU A 329 -28.28 12.57 12.24
CA LEU A 329 -27.91 13.01 10.90
C LEU A 329 -27.85 14.53 10.90
N ALA A 330 -26.73 15.12 10.48
CA ALA A 330 -26.58 16.57 10.37
C ALA A 330 -26.48 17.03 8.92
N VAL A 331 -27.20 18.09 8.56
CA VAL A 331 -27.08 18.78 7.28
C VAL A 331 -26.96 20.27 7.58
N GLU A 332 -25.80 20.82 7.34
CA GLU A 332 -25.43 22.15 7.81
C GLU A 332 -25.10 23.12 6.65
N ASN A 333 -25.14 24.39 6.93
CA ASN A 333 -24.77 25.48 6.01
C ASN A 333 -25.60 25.44 4.72
N GLN A 334 -24.94 25.20 3.58
CA GLN A 334 -25.56 25.11 2.24
C GLN A 334 -25.54 23.69 1.67
N ALA A 335 -25.38 22.69 2.55
CA ALA A 335 -25.32 21.30 2.12
C ALA A 335 -26.69 20.78 1.65
N HIS A 336 -26.66 19.82 0.75
CA HIS A 336 -27.85 19.23 0.15
C HIS A 336 -27.85 17.72 0.37
N LEU A 337 -28.92 17.18 0.93
CA LEU A 337 -29.15 15.74 1.09
C LEU A 337 -30.47 15.34 0.42
N HIS A 338 -30.38 14.47 -0.57
CA HIS A 338 -31.55 13.85 -1.19
C HIS A 338 -31.39 12.33 -1.12
N ALA A 339 -32.24 11.64 -0.37
CA ALA A 339 -32.08 10.18 -0.22
C ALA A 339 -33.40 9.42 -0.07
N SER A 340 -33.46 8.24 -0.69
CA SER A 340 -34.46 7.22 -0.39
C SER A 340 -33.89 6.18 0.57
N VAL A 341 -34.63 5.88 1.62
CA VAL A 341 -34.25 4.92 2.69
C VAL A 341 -35.23 3.76 2.67
N ILE A 342 -34.71 2.54 2.54
CA ILE A 342 -35.53 1.32 2.46
C ILE A 342 -35.63 0.57 3.78
N ALA A 343 -34.70 0.80 4.69
CA ALA A 343 -34.68 0.19 6.02
C ALA A 343 -33.99 1.07 7.04
N THR A 344 -34.42 0.95 8.29
CA THR A 344 -33.76 1.56 9.45
C THR A 344 -33.97 0.65 10.66
N SER A 345 -32.97 0.57 11.55
CA SER A 345 -33.10 -0.13 12.83
C SER A 345 -33.99 0.63 13.82
N ASP A 346 -34.18 1.92 13.61
CA ASP A 346 -34.89 2.82 14.51
C ASP A 346 -36.26 3.19 13.92
N ASN A 347 -37.25 3.42 14.80
CA ASN A 347 -38.57 3.89 14.35
C ASN A 347 -38.55 5.27 13.70
N SER A 348 -37.54 6.09 14.03
CA SER A 348 -37.25 7.39 13.44
C SER A 348 -35.79 7.77 13.69
N ILE A 349 -35.18 8.54 12.80
CA ILE A 349 -33.88 9.13 13.05
C ILE A 349 -34.02 10.60 13.49
N MET A 350 -33.05 11.05 14.28
CA MET A 350 -32.90 12.47 14.58
C MET A 350 -32.16 13.17 13.46
N VAL A 351 -32.67 14.33 13.03
CA VAL A 351 -32.07 15.16 12.00
C VAL A 351 -31.84 16.55 12.55
N GLU A 352 -30.63 17.05 12.42
CA GLU A 352 -30.27 18.45 12.64
C GLU A 352 -30.10 19.13 11.28
N CYS A 353 -30.84 20.22 11.05
CA CYS A 353 -30.82 20.92 9.77
C CYS A 353 -30.53 22.39 9.96
N GLY A 354 -29.46 22.90 9.36
CA GLY A 354 -29.07 24.31 9.34
C GLY A 354 -30.02 25.18 8.54
N GLN A 355 -29.95 26.51 8.72
CA GLN A 355 -30.91 27.46 8.15
C GLN A 355 -30.92 27.47 6.61
N ASN A 356 -29.81 27.21 5.95
CA ASN A 356 -29.63 27.24 4.50
C ASN A 356 -29.43 25.86 3.89
N ALA A 357 -29.54 24.80 4.69
CA ALA A 357 -29.39 23.45 4.23
C ALA A 357 -30.69 22.94 3.60
N GLU A 358 -30.57 22.11 2.57
CA GLU A 358 -31.69 21.41 1.96
C GLU A 358 -31.62 19.92 2.26
N PHE A 359 -32.70 19.36 2.80
CA PHE A 359 -32.74 17.93 2.98
C PHE A 359 -34.09 17.33 2.60
N ARG A 360 -34.05 16.19 1.89
CA ARG A 360 -35.23 15.42 1.48
C ARG A 360 -34.97 13.94 1.71
N LEU A 361 -35.75 13.35 2.64
CA LEU A 361 -35.73 11.93 2.91
C LEU A 361 -37.08 11.28 2.61
N TRP A 362 -37.03 10.15 1.90
CA TRP A 362 -38.20 9.35 1.60
C TRP A 362 -38.07 7.95 2.20
N GLY A 363 -39.19 7.33 2.52
CA GLY A 363 -39.23 5.94 2.96
C GLY A 363 -39.09 5.71 4.45
N MET A 364 -38.89 6.75 5.26
CA MET A 364 -38.74 6.63 6.72
C MET A 364 -39.35 7.82 7.47
N LYS A 365 -39.50 7.66 8.78
CA LYS A 365 -39.87 8.75 9.71
C LYS A 365 -38.60 9.41 10.26
N TRP A 366 -38.66 10.70 10.45
CA TRP A 366 -37.59 11.49 11.06
C TRP A 366 -38.15 12.56 11.99
N THR A 367 -37.34 13.03 12.93
CA THR A 367 -37.65 14.12 13.86
C THR A 367 -36.50 15.12 13.87
N THR A 368 -36.83 16.40 13.97
CA THR A 368 -35.82 17.44 14.11
C THR A 368 -35.29 17.52 15.53
N LYS A 369 -33.99 17.61 15.69
CA LYS A 369 -33.33 18.01 16.95
C LYS A 369 -33.56 19.51 17.09
N LYS A 370 -34.16 19.92 18.22
CA LYS A 370 -34.38 21.34 18.59
C LYS A 370 -33.14 21.95 19.21
#